data_5b9d4d0e16951c8dcb9b5985c91d2647
#
_entry.id   5b9d4d0e16951c8dcb9b5985c91d2647
#
_cell.length_a   1.000
_cell.length_b   1.000
_cell.length_c   1.000
_cell.angle_alpha   90.00
_cell.angle_beta   90.00
_cell.angle_gamma   90.00
#
_symmetry.space_group_name_H-M   'P 1'
#
loop_
_entity.id
_entity.type
_entity.pdbx_description
1 polymer ?
#
loop_
_entity_poly.entity_id
_entity_poly.type
_entity_poly.pdbx_seq_one_letter_code
_entity_poly.pdbx_strand_id
1 'polypeptide(L)'
;SIAATTANGGILTPATDIDYDPTVPEYQYDASSYDTRVYQGFGKGDYDALLKFGPNIKDWPEIAPLGDNLLLKVASYITDPVTTTDELIPSGETSSYRSNPLGLAEFTLSRKDPEYVSRAKAVQAEENARRAGAEDAALLAKVNAVPGCEQLSWNDIQIASTIFAVKPGDGSAREQAASCQRVLGAGANIVTEYATKRYRSNLINWGMLPLQLAGATPFGLGDYVLIPNVREALKGDLQSIKAYVLGD
;
A
#
# COMPACT_ATOMS: atom_id res chain seq x y z
N SER A 1 21.56 -19.57 24.72
CA SER A 1 22.70 -20.35 24.17
C SER A 1 23.91 -19.48 23.79
N ILE A 2 23.74 -18.25 23.25
CA ILE A 2 24.88 -17.39 22.86
C ILE A 2 25.76 -17.08 24.06
N ALA A 3 25.19 -16.63 25.20
CA ALA A 3 25.93 -16.34 26.42
C ALA A 3 26.63 -17.58 26.98
N ALA A 4 25.96 -18.75 26.98
CA ALA A 4 26.54 -20.01 27.41
C ALA A 4 27.71 -20.44 26.51
N THR A 5 27.57 -20.33 25.20
CA THR A 5 28.64 -20.61 24.24
C THR A 5 29.84 -19.68 24.42
N THR A 6 29.58 -18.38 24.65
CA THR A 6 30.65 -17.41 24.94
C THR A 6 31.38 -17.71 26.23
N ALA A 7 30.63 -18.02 27.30
CA ALA A 7 31.18 -18.38 28.59
C ALA A 7 32.04 -19.67 28.54
N ASN A 8 31.72 -20.58 27.63
CA ASN A 8 32.47 -21.85 27.41
C ASN A 8 33.47 -21.74 26.24
N GLY A 9 34.10 -20.58 26.07
CA GLY A 9 35.19 -20.40 25.12
C GLY A 9 34.83 -20.58 23.64
N GLY A 10 33.56 -20.36 23.25
CA GLY A 10 33.07 -20.49 21.88
C GLY A 10 32.59 -21.90 21.52
N ILE A 11 32.61 -22.84 22.43
CA ILE A 11 32.05 -24.19 22.19
C ILE A 11 30.54 -24.12 22.32
N LEU A 12 29.81 -24.58 21.31
CA LEU A 12 28.35 -24.57 21.29
C LEU A 12 27.80 -25.30 22.52
N THR A 13 27.16 -24.54 23.41
CA THR A 13 26.76 -25.02 24.74
C THR A 13 25.30 -24.64 24.99
N PRO A 14 24.40 -25.56 25.35
CA PRO A 14 23.07 -25.23 25.83
C PRO A 14 23.16 -24.42 27.14
N ALA A 15 22.18 -23.54 27.34
CA ALA A 15 22.13 -22.73 28.56
C ALA A 15 21.96 -23.59 29.83
N THR A 16 21.39 -24.78 29.70
CA THR A 16 21.19 -25.76 30.78
C THR A 16 22.49 -26.42 31.28
N ASP A 17 23.54 -26.37 30.48
CA ASP A 17 24.83 -26.99 30.76
C ASP A 17 25.83 -26.03 31.46
N ILE A 18 25.39 -24.81 31.73
CA ILE A 18 26.15 -23.81 32.43
C ILE A 18 25.68 -23.79 33.90
N ASP A 19 26.64 -23.90 34.81
CA ASP A 19 26.39 -23.70 36.24
C ASP A 19 26.10 -22.20 36.47
N TYR A 20 24.90 -21.90 36.94
CA TYR A 20 24.47 -20.52 37.25
C TYR A 20 23.59 -20.55 38.52
N ASP A 21 23.57 -19.46 39.22
CA ASP A 21 22.64 -19.25 40.32
C ASP A 21 21.22 -19.07 39.80
N PRO A 22 20.30 -20.03 40.01
CA PRO A 22 18.93 -19.94 39.53
C PRO A 22 18.05 -19.04 40.41
N THR A 23 18.61 -18.43 41.46
CA THR A 23 17.85 -17.58 42.37
C THR A 23 17.29 -16.39 41.62
N VAL A 24 15.98 -16.31 41.56
CA VAL A 24 15.29 -15.12 41.00
C VAL A 24 15.35 -14.03 42.08
N PRO A 25 15.97 -12.88 41.80
CA PRO A 25 15.99 -11.78 42.75
C PRO A 25 14.57 -11.33 43.09
N GLU A 26 14.34 -10.96 44.33
CA GLU A 26 13.07 -10.39 44.74
C GLU A 26 12.82 -9.09 43.98
N TYR A 27 11.73 -9.04 43.25
CA TYR A 27 11.34 -7.89 42.48
C TYR A 27 10.13 -7.21 43.10
N GLN A 28 10.30 -5.93 43.45
CA GLN A 28 9.19 -5.08 43.84
C GLN A 28 8.78 -4.22 42.64
N TYR A 29 7.53 -4.35 42.23
CA TYR A 29 6.99 -3.54 41.14
C TYR A 29 6.92 -2.08 41.56
N ASP A 30 7.61 -1.21 40.81
CA ASP A 30 7.54 0.24 40.96
C ASP A 30 6.66 0.84 39.84
N ALA A 31 5.48 1.31 40.21
CA ALA A 31 4.51 1.92 39.33
C ALA A 31 4.78 3.41 39.02
N SER A 32 5.80 4.02 39.67
CA SER A 32 6.03 5.47 39.59
C SER A 32 6.15 6.01 38.17
N SER A 33 6.73 5.23 37.25
CA SER A 33 6.83 5.60 35.83
C SER A 33 5.46 5.71 35.16
N TYR A 34 4.52 4.87 35.53
CA TYR A 34 3.15 4.90 35.01
C TYR A 34 2.37 6.06 35.62
N ASP A 35 2.54 6.29 36.93
CA ASP A 35 1.85 7.36 37.64
C ASP A 35 2.28 8.75 37.15
N THR A 36 3.53 8.89 36.72
CA THR A 36 4.10 10.18 36.31
C THR A 36 4.17 10.41 34.82
N ARG A 37 4.15 9.35 33.97
CA ARG A 37 4.38 9.43 32.52
C ARG A 37 3.23 8.95 31.66
N VAL A 38 2.29 8.20 32.22
CA VAL A 38 1.13 7.69 31.50
C VAL A 38 -0.11 8.43 31.97
N TYR A 39 -0.87 8.97 31.03
CA TYR A 39 -2.15 9.62 31.33
C TYR A 39 -3.18 8.60 31.84
N GLN A 40 -3.62 8.76 33.08
CA GLN A 40 -4.57 7.89 33.76
C GLN A 40 -6.01 8.42 33.60
N GLY A 41 -6.45 8.56 32.35
CA GLY A 41 -7.76 9.16 32.00
C GLY A 41 -8.92 8.16 31.87
N PHE A 42 -8.72 6.89 32.22
CA PHE A 42 -9.77 5.88 32.10
C PHE A 42 -11.01 6.26 32.91
N GLY A 43 -12.19 6.28 32.25
CA GLY A 43 -13.45 6.70 32.87
C GLY A 43 -13.61 8.19 33.17
N LYS A 44 -12.62 9.03 32.77
CA LYS A 44 -12.61 10.48 32.96
C LYS A 44 -12.45 11.19 31.60
N GLY A 45 -13.22 10.77 30.60
CA GLY A 45 -13.19 11.38 29.27
C GLY A 45 -13.61 12.84 29.32
N ASP A 46 -12.85 13.69 28.65
CA ASP A 46 -13.24 15.08 28.36
C ASP A 46 -13.70 15.13 26.90
N TYR A 47 -15.00 15.19 26.70
CA TYR A 47 -15.62 15.21 25.37
C TYR A 47 -15.47 16.56 24.66
N ASP A 48 -15.14 17.61 25.39
CA ASP A 48 -14.92 18.95 24.85
C ASP A 48 -13.43 19.24 24.57
N ALA A 49 -12.55 18.26 24.83
CA ALA A 49 -11.13 18.42 24.59
C ALA A 49 -10.82 18.61 23.09
N LEU A 50 -10.13 19.67 22.77
CA LEU A 50 -9.64 19.91 21.41
C LEU A 50 -8.45 18.99 21.10
N LEU A 51 -8.58 18.19 20.03
CA LEU A 51 -7.49 17.39 19.53
C LEU A 51 -6.44 18.28 18.87
N LYS A 52 -5.21 18.20 19.34
CA LYS A 52 -4.06 18.89 18.75
C LYS A 52 -3.07 17.87 18.22
N PHE A 53 -2.84 17.90 16.92
CA PHE A 53 -1.82 17.05 16.32
C PHE A 53 -0.42 17.54 16.67
N GLY A 54 0.49 16.62 16.93
CA GLY A 54 1.92 16.90 16.96
C GLY A 54 2.44 17.33 15.58
N PRO A 55 3.67 17.87 15.52
CA PRO A 55 4.21 18.46 14.28
C PRO A 55 4.31 17.47 13.11
N ASN A 56 4.49 16.18 13.40
CA ASN A 56 4.65 15.12 12.41
C ASN A 56 3.37 14.32 12.16
N ILE A 57 2.23 14.73 12.73
CA ILE A 57 0.95 14.05 12.57
C ILE A 57 0.10 14.83 11.57
N LYS A 58 -0.39 14.16 10.54
CA LYS A 58 -1.29 14.70 9.53
C LYS A 58 -2.46 13.77 9.31
N ASP A 59 -3.60 14.34 8.97
CA ASP A 59 -4.76 13.56 8.56
C ASP A 59 -4.51 12.81 7.25
N TRP A 60 -5.29 11.77 7.06
CA TRP A 60 -5.37 11.08 5.77
C TRP A 60 -6.00 12.00 4.73
N PRO A 61 -5.53 11.95 3.48
CA PRO A 61 -6.21 12.65 2.41
C PRO A 61 -7.56 12.00 2.11
N GLU A 62 -8.44 12.76 1.47
CA GLU A 62 -9.67 12.19 0.94
C GLU A 62 -9.36 11.13 -0.11
N ILE A 63 -9.96 9.96 0.04
CA ILE A 63 -9.77 8.82 -0.86
C ILE A 63 -11.05 8.65 -1.68
N ALA A 64 -10.94 8.76 -2.99
CA ALA A 64 -12.08 8.56 -3.90
C ALA A 64 -12.62 7.13 -3.80
N PRO A 65 -13.95 6.95 -3.73
CA PRO A 65 -14.57 5.63 -3.78
C PRO A 65 -14.34 4.96 -5.14
N LEU A 66 -14.44 3.65 -5.18
CA LEU A 66 -14.34 2.89 -6.43
C LEU A 66 -15.49 3.26 -7.37
N GLY A 67 -15.16 3.63 -8.59
CA GLY A 67 -16.11 3.89 -9.68
C GLY A 67 -16.69 2.61 -10.28
N ASP A 68 -17.68 2.77 -11.16
CA ASP A 68 -18.30 1.63 -11.84
C ASP A 68 -17.37 1.01 -12.88
N ASN A 69 -16.60 1.86 -13.58
CA ASN A 69 -15.58 1.44 -14.54
C ASN A 69 -14.23 2.02 -14.10
N LEU A 70 -13.19 1.20 -14.05
CA LEU A 70 -11.87 1.60 -13.59
C LEU A 70 -10.88 1.62 -14.75
N LEU A 71 -10.31 2.79 -15.01
CA LEU A 71 -9.25 3.01 -15.98
C LEU A 71 -7.92 3.15 -15.23
N LEU A 72 -7.07 2.15 -15.34
CA LEU A 72 -5.78 2.10 -14.69
C LEU A 72 -4.68 2.59 -15.62
N LYS A 73 -3.87 3.55 -15.19
CA LYS A 73 -2.64 3.94 -15.87
C LYS A 73 -1.44 3.27 -15.21
N VAL A 74 -0.62 2.59 -15.98
CA VAL A 74 0.58 1.90 -15.47
C VAL A 74 1.64 2.94 -15.10
N ALA A 75 1.77 3.23 -13.81
CA ALA A 75 2.69 4.24 -13.29
C ALA A 75 4.08 3.68 -12.94
N SER A 76 4.21 2.36 -12.78
CA SER A 76 5.49 1.66 -12.63
C SER A 76 5.41 0.26 -13.23
N TYR A 77 6.51 -0.20 -13.82
CA TYR A 77 6.61 -1.49 -14.48
C TYR A 77 7.90 -2.20 -14.03
N ILE A 78 7.77 -3.13 -13.08
CA ILE A 78 8.89 -3.76 -12.38
C ILE A 78 9.04 -5.21 -12.84
N THR A 79 10.16 -5.53 -13.46
CA THR A 79 10.45 -6.87 -14.02
C THR A 79 11.34 -7.73 -13.14
N ASP A 80 11.79 -7.22 -12.01
CA ASP A 80 12.60 -7.99 -11.07
C ASP A 80 11.81 -9.19 -10.54
N PRO A 81 12.46 -10.35 -10.36
CA PRO A 81 11.79 -11.57 -9.92
C PRO A 81 11.03 -11.44 -8.60
N VAL A 82 11.54 -10.61 -7.68
CA VAL A 82 10.91 -10.30 -6.40
C VAL A 82 11.07 -8.81 -6.11
N THR A 83 10.03 -8.17 -5.61
CA THR A 83 10.07 -6.79 -5.10
C THR A 83 9.73 -6.82 -3.62
N THR A 84 10.67 -6.41 -2.80
CA THR A 84 10.50 -6.40 -1.34
C THR A 84 9.61 -5.24 -0.88
N THR A 85 9.06 -5.35 0.32
CA THR A 85 8.32 -4.23 0.92
C THR A 85 9.21 -3.03 1.22
N ASP A 86 10.52 -3.22 1.41
CA ASP A 86 11.46 -2.13 1.63
C ASP A 86 11.81 -1.39 0.32
N GLU A 87 11.70 -2.06 -0.82
CA GLU A 87 11.74 -1.40 -2.15
C GLU A 87 10.44 -0.67 -2.47
N LEU A 88 9.29 -1.21 -2.03
CA LEU A 88 7.99 -0.54 -2.19
C LEU A 88 7.90 0.70 -1.29
N ILE A 89 8.38 0.62 -0.05
CA ILE A 89 8.47 1.72 0.91
C ILE A 89 9.65 1.51 1.86
N PRO A 90 10.70 2.34 1.85
CA PRO A 90 11.87 2.15 2.69
C PRO A 90 11.58 2.49 4.15
N SER A 91 11.13 1.50 4.91
CA SER A 91 10.57 1.67 6.27
C SER A 91 11.56 2.20 7.31
N GLY A 92 12.85 1.97 7.13
CA GLY A 92 13.90 2.48 8.02
C GLY A 92 14.05 4.00 7.92
N GLU A 93 14.18 4.53 6.71
CA GLU A 93 14.38 5.96 6.44
C GLU A 93 13.13 6.79 6.70
N THR A 94 11.97 6.18 6.61
CA THR A 94 10.67 6.87 6.67
C THR A 94 10.00 6.80 8.05
N SER A 95 10.72 6.32 9.06
CA SER A 95 10.15 6.09 10.40
C SER A 95 9.52 7.33 11.03
N SER A 96 10.05 8.52 10.77
CA SER A 96 9.52 9.80 11.26
C SER A 96 8.22 10.24 10.56
N TYR A 97 7.89 9.67 9.41
CA TYR A 97 6.69 10.02 8.63
C TYR A 97 5.50 9.08 8.86
N ARG A 98 5.60 8.08 9.76
CA ARG A 98 4.56 7.07 9.95
C ARG A 98 3.16 7.62 10.29
N SER A 99 3.11 8.77 10.93
CA SER A 99 1.86 9.48 11.24
C SER A 99 1.55 10.63 10.28
N ASN A 100 2.22 10.66 9.14
CA ASN A 100 2.01 11.63 8.07
C ASN A 100 1.86 10.90 6.73
N PRO A 101 0.64 10.45 6.37
CA PRO A 101 0.42 9.62 5.19
C PRO A 101 0.91 10.26 3.89
N LEU A 102 0.69 11.56 3.72
CA LEU A 102 1.16 12.30 2.54
C LEU A 102 2.68 12.36 2.48
N GLY A 103 3.33 12.69 3.59
CA GLY A 103 4.79 12.73 3.67
C GLY A 103 5.43 11.35 3.48
N LEU A 104 4.82 10.30 4.04
CA LEU A 104 5.29 8.93 3.85
C LEU A 104 5.18 8.48 2.39
N ALA A 105 4.08 8.80 1.73
CA ALA A 105 3.84 8.39 0.35
C ALA A 105 4.87 8.94 -0.65
N GLU A 106 5.54 10.07 -0.35
CA GLU A 106 6.61 10.63 -1.18
C GLU A 106 7.82 9.68 -1.35
N PHE A 107 7.96 8.69 -0.47
CA PHE A 107 9.05 7.71 -0.53
C PHE A 107 8.65 6.39 -1.23
N THR A 108 7.42 6.30 -1.74
CA THR A 108 6.96 5.08 -2.42
C THR A 108 7.83 4.79 -3.63
N LEU A 109 8.39 3.57 -3.69
CA LEU A 109 9.31 3.09 -4.73
C LEU A 109 10.59 3.96 -4.90
N SER A 110 10.93 4.84 -3.97
CA SER A 110 12.04 5.80 -4.11
C SER A 110 13.38 5.15 -4.43
N ARG A 111 13.59 3.90 -3.99
CA ARG A 111 14.82 3.15 -4.27
C ARG A 111 14.75 2.31 -5.55
N LYS A 112 13.54 2.00 -6.04
CA LYS A 112 13.32 1.08 -7.16
C LYS A 112 12.93 1.79 -8.43
N ASP A 113 12.06 2.76 -8.32
CA ASP A 113 11.53 3.57 -9.41
C ASP A 113 11.27 4.99 -8.90
N PRO A 114 12.32 5.83 -8.80
CA PRO A 114 12.23 7.17 -8.21
C PRO A 114 11.20 8.09 -8.87
N GLU A 115 10.85 7.84 -10.13
CA GLU A 115 9.86 8.64 -10.87
C GLU A 115 8.41 8.18 -10.62
N TYR A 116 8.20 7.06 -9.92
CA TYR A 116 6.87 6.53 -9.67
C TYR A 116 5.94 7.57 -9.03
N VAL A 117 6.41 8.25 -7.98
CA VAL A 117 5.59 9.24 -7.24
C VAL A 117 5.13 10.36 -8.17
N SER A 118 6.01 10.87 -9.01
CA SER A 118 5.67 11.90 -9.99
C SER A 118 4.60 11.42 -10.97
N ARG A 119 4.76 10.21 -11.53
CA ARG A 119 3.79 9.62 -12.45
C ARG A 119 2.45 9.33 -11.78
N ALA A 120 2.45 8.78 -10.57
CA ALA A 120 1.23 8.51 -9.82
C ALA A 120 0.45 9.79 -9.49
N LYS A 121 1.15 10.85 -9.09
CA LYS A 121 0.55 12.18 -8.87
C LYS A 121 -0.03 12.78 -10.15
N ALA A 122 0.60 12.58 -11.29
CA ALA A 122 0.05 13.02 -12.57
C ALA A 122 -1.29 12.31 -12.88
N VAL A 123 -1.36 11.00 -12.64
CA VAL A 123 -2.61 10.23 -12.77
C VAL A 123 -3.68 10.71 -11.78
N GLN A 124 -3.29 10.98 -10.54
CA GLN A 124 -4.20 11.53 -9.53
C GLN A 124 -4.74 12.90 -9.95
N ALA A 125 -3.90 13.73 -10.59
CA ALA A 125 -4.31 15.02 -11.13
C ALA A 125 -5.31 14.85 -12.31
N GLU A 126 -5.12 13.84 -13.17
CA GLU A 126 -6.09 13.48 -14.24
C GLU A 126 -7.46 13.12 -13.62
N GLU A 127 -7.50 12.29 -12.57
CA GLU A 127 -8.75 11.95 -11.88
C GLU A 127 -9.39 13.17 -11.19
N ASN A 128 -8.60 14.02 -10.56
CA ASN A 128 -9.11 15.23 -9.92
C ASN A 128 -9.68 16.21 -10.96
N ALA A 129 -9.04 16.36 -12.10
CA ALA A 129 -9.54 17.18 -13.21
C ALA A 129 -10.85 16.60 -13.77
N ARG A 130 -10.94 15.28 -13.96
CA ARG A 130 -12.16 14.58 -14.37
C ARG A 130 -13.31 14.86 -13.39
N ARG A 131 -13.06 14.72 -12.09
CA ARG A 131 -14.06 14.99 -11.03
C ARG A 131 -14.48 16.47 -10.99
N ALA A 132 -13.62 17.37 -11.44
CA ALA A 132 -13.91 18.80 -11.58
C ALA A 132 -14.63 19.12 -12.90
N GLY A 133 -14.96 18.12 -13.74
CA GLY A 133 -15.70 18.28 -14.99
C GLY A 133 -14.83 18.48 -16.24
N ALA A 134 -13.50 18.33 -16.14
CA ALA A 134 -12.65 18.29 -17.33
C ALA A 134 -12.82 16.95 -18.05
N GLU A 135 -12.86 16.99 -19.38
CA GLU A 135 -12.99 15.80 -20.23
C GLU A 135 -11.75 15.61 -21.09
N ASP A 136 -11.34 14.35 -21.27
CA ASP A 136 -10.38 13.93 -22.28
C ASP A 136 -11.12 13.15 -23.38
N ALA A 137 -11.52 13.85 -24.40
CA ALA A 137 -12.28 13.28 -25.52
C ALA A 137 -11.50 12.21 -26.30
N ALA A 138 -10.17 12.35 -26.37
CA ALA A 138 -9.33 11.38 -27.08
C ALA A 138 -9.25 10.06 -26.28
N LEU A 139 -9.05 10.13 -24.98
CA LEU A 139 -9.03 8.96 -24.11
C LEU A 139 -10.41 8.32 -23.98
N LEU A 140 -11.49 9.13 -23.91
CA LEU A 140 -12.87 8.62 -23.93
C LEU A 140 -13.17 7.87 -25.23
N ALA A 141 -12.71 8.36 -26.38
CA ALA A 141 -12.90 7.65 -27.66
C ALA A 141 -12.21 6.27 -27.66
N LYS A 142 -11.03 6.15 -27.07
CA LYS A 142 -10.35 4.85 -26.88
C LYS A 142 -11.13 3.92 -25.95
N VAL A 143 -11.71 4.43 -24.87
CA VAL A 143 -12.58 3.66 -23.97
C VAL A 143 -13.82 3.18 -24.72
N ASN A 144 -14.47 4.06 -25.49
CA ASN A 144 -15.69 3.74 -26.23
C ASN A 144 -15.46 2.81 -27.43
N ALA A 145 -14.21 2.59 -27.84
CA ALA A 145 -13.85 1.57 -28.81
C ALA A 145 -13.81 0.14 -28.22
N VAL A 146 -13.87 0.01 -26.89
CA VAL A 146 -13.90 -1.29 -26.23
C VAL A 146 -15.31 -1.89 -26.27
N PRO A 147 -15.47 -3.17 -26.67
CA PRO A 147 -16.78 -3.82 -26.74
C PRO A 147 -17.54 -3.78 -25.40
N GLY A 148 -18.76 -3.26 -25.44
CA GLY A 148 -19.62 -3.05 -24.28
C GLY A 148 -19.41 -1.75 -23.53
N CYS A 149 -18.52 -0.87 -24.03
CA CYS A 149 -18.22 0.45 -23.45
C CYS A 149 -18.60 1.61 -24.39
N GLU A 150 -19.29 1.35 -25.50
CA GLU A 150 -19.55 2.30 -26.61
C GLU A 150 -20.35 3.56 -26.20
N GLN A 151 -21.06 3.49 -25.07
CA GLN A 151 -21.91 4.56 -24.58
C GLN A 151 -21.48 5.11 -23.21
N LEU A 152 -20.29 4.76 -22.73
CA LEU A 152 -19.78 5.31 -21.48
C LEU A 152 -19.50 6.81 -21.65
N SER A 153 -19.94 7.57 -20.65
CA SER A 153 -19.54 8.97 -20.50
C SER A 153 -18.27 9.06 -19.65
N TRP A 154 -17.61 10.21 -19.73
CA TRP A 154 -16.41 10.44 -18.91
C TRP A 154 -16.68 10.33 -17.40
N ASN A 155 -17.92 10.64 -16.97
CA ASN A 155 -18.33 10.54 -15.57
C ASN A 155 -18.51 9.08 -15.08
N ASP A 156 -18.69 8.13 -15.98
CA ASP A 156 -18.84 6.71 -15.65
C ASP A 156 -17.50 6.01 -15.39
N ILE A 157 -16.39 6.72 -15.62
CA ILE A 157 -15.02 6.20 -15.54
C ILE A 157 -14.34 6.77 -14.30
N GLN A 158 -13.58 5.97 -13.58
CA GLN A 158 -12.62 6.42 -12.58
C GLN A 158 -11.21 6.17 -13.10
N ILE A 159 -10.34 7.18 -13.03
CA ILE A 159 -8.92 7.05 -13.37
C ILE A 159 -8.11 6.79 -12.10
N ALA A 160 -7.23 5.81 -12.14
CA ALA A 160 -6.34 5.49 -11.03
C ALA A 160 -4.99 4.97 -11.53
N SER A 161 -3.96 5.10 -10.72
CA SER A 161 -2.67 4.49 -11.04
C SER A 161 -2.63 3.00 -10.67
N THR A 162 -1.75 2.26 -11.34
CA THR A 162 -1.39 0.89 -10.98
C THR A 162 0.10 0.69 -11.13
N ILE A 163 0.64 -0.28 -10.40
CA ILE A 163 1.96 -0.83 -10.68
C ILE A 163 1.81 -2.21 -11.30
N PHE A 164 2.71 -2.56 -12.21
CA PHE A 164 3.00 -3.95 -12.56
C PHE A 164 4.27 -4.38 -11.83
N ALA A 165 4.25 -5.56 -11.23
CA ALA A 165 5.43 -6.20 -10.66
C ALA A 165 5.33 -7.73 -10.75
N VAL A 166 6.45 -8.42 -10.92
CA VAL A 166 6.45 -9.89 -11.03
C VAL A 166 5.98 -10.53 -9.73
N LYS A 167 6.64 -10.24 -8.61
CA LYS A 167 6.31 -10.82 -7.30
C LYS A 167 6.56 -9.84 -6.15
N PRO A 168 5.65 -8.87 -5.96
CA PRO A 168 5.83 -7.85 -4.93
C PRO A 168 5.33 -8.30 -3.54
N GLY A 169 5.84 -7.62 -2.51
CA GLY A 169 5.32 -7.68 -1.15
C GLY A 169 6.03 -8.68 -0.24
N ASP A 170 7.27 -9.05 -0.56
CA ASP A 170 8.13 -9.79 0.34
C ASP A 170 8.71 -8.87 1.43
N GLY A 171 8.44 -9.18 2.69
CA GLY A 171 8.89 -8.36 3.83
C GLY A 171 7.80 -8.08 4.88
N SER A 172 8.05 -7.15 5.78
CA SER A 172 7.17 -6.85 6.94
C SER A 172 6.37 -5.54 6.83
N ALA A 173 6.84 -4.53 6.09
CA ALA A 173 6.16 -3.23 5.95
C ALA A 173 5.02 -3.24 4.90
N ARG A 174 4.20 -4.29 4.88
CA ARG A 174 3.21 -4.56 3.85
C ARG A 174 2.04 -3.58 3.86
N GLU A 175 1.64 -3.14 5.04
CA GLU A 175 0.55 -2.17 5.20
C GLU A 175 0.94 -0.83 4.56
N GLN A 176 2.12 -0.30 4.92
CA GLN A 176 2.60 0.97 4.38
C GLN A 176 2.90 0.88 2.88
N ALA A 177 3.38 -0.27 2.40
CA ALA A 177 3.58 -0.51 0.98
C ALA A 177 2.27 -0.43 0.16
N ALA A 178 1.13 -0.76 0.76
CA ALA A 178 -0.19 -0.62 0.14
C ALA A 178 -0.77 0.78 0.35
N SER A 179 -0.79 1.28 1.60
CA SER A 179 -1.42 2.56 1.93
C SER A 179 -0.77 3.75 1.22
N CYS A 180 0.56 3.76 1.08
CA CYS A 180 1.27 4.82 0.38
C CYS A 180 0.90 4.90 -1.11
N GLN A 181 0.74 3.77 -1.79
CA GLN A 181 0.24 3.74 -3.16
C GLN A 181 -1.19 4.28 -3.24
N ARG A 182 -2.05 3.90 -2.28
CA ARG A 182 -3.43 4.38 -2.23
C ARG A 182 -3.50 5.89 -2.01
N VAL A 183 -2.68 6.44 -1.15
CA VAL A 183 -2.54 7.89 -0.92
C VAL A 183 -2.18 8.64 -2.21
N LEU A 184 -1.38 8.02 -3.08
CA LEU A 184 -1.01 8.55 -4.39
C LEU A 184 -2.04 8.25 -5.50
N GLY A 185 -3.24 7.77 -5.15
CA GLY A 185 -4.32 7.54 -6.10
C GLY A 185 -4.29 6.19 -6.81
N ALA A 186 -3.55 5.20 -6.29
CA ALA A 186 -3.58 3.87 -6.88
C ALA A 186 -4.93 3.17 -6.67
N GLY A 187 -5.42 2.49 -7.71
CA GLY A 187 -6.65 1.70 -7.70
C GLY A 187 -6.41 0.19 -7.69
N ALA A 188 -5.26 -0.26 -8.13
CA ALA A 188 -4.93 -1.68 -8.23
C ALA A 188 -3.42 -1.91 -8.21
N ASN A 189 -3.04 -3.17 -8.00
CA ASN A 189 -1.75 -3.71 -8.43
C ASN A 189 -2.01 -4.86 -9.40
N ILE A 190 -1.25 -4.92 -10.49
CA ILE A 190 -1.26 -6.03 -11.45
C ILE A 190 0.06 -6.78 -11.28
N VAL A 191 -0.01 -8.08 -10.99
CA VAL A 191 1.18 -8.86 -10.67
C VAL A 191 1.16 -10.22 -11.37
N THR A 192 2.30 -10.84 -11.54
CA THR A 192 2.36 -12.26 -11.94
C THR A 192 2.01 -13.16 -10.75
N GLU A 193 2.56 -12.83 -9.57
CA GLU A 193 2.30 -13.56 -8.31
C GLU A 193 2.47 -12.62 -7.12
N TYR A 194 1.72 -12.84 -6.05
CA TYR A 194 1.96 -12.13 -4.78
C TYR A 194 2.97 -12.89 -3.92
N ALA A 195 4.03 -12.21 -3.47
CA ALA A 195 5.03 -12.80 -2.58
C ALA A 195 4.40 -13.28 -1.26
N THR A 196 3.40 -12.56 -0.75
CA THR A 196 2.69 -12.93 0.49
C THR A 196 1.20 -12.66 0.41
N LYS A 197 0.39 -13.53 1.03
CA LYS A 197 -1.05 -13.29 1.23
C LYS A 197 -1.33 -12.00 2.00
N ARG A 198 -0.44 -11.61 2.91
CA ARG A 198 -0.60 -10.41 3.76
C ARG A 198 -0.52 -9.12 2.95
N TYR A 199 0.41 -9.02 1.99
CA TYR A 199 0.47 -7.85 1.12
C TYR A 199 -0.80 -7.72 0.26
N ARG A 200 -1.26 -8.82 -0.33
CA ARG A 200 -2.53 -8.88 -1.06
C ARG A 200 -3.71 -8.43 -0.18
N SER A 201 -3.79 -8.91 1.07
CA SER A 201 -4.85 -8.52 2.01
C SER A 201 -4.78 -7.03 2.36
N ASN A 202 -3.58 -6.46 2.49
CA ASN A 202 -3.43 -5.03 2.75
C ASN A 202 -3.89 -4.17 1.56
N LEU A 203 -3.66 -4.60 0.31
CA LEU A 203 -4.23 -3.92 -0.85
C LEU A 203 -5.77 -3.87 -0.77
N ILE A 204 -6.40 -5.00 -0.44
CA ILE A 204 -7.86 -5.09 -0.26
C ILE A 204 -8.34 -4.16 0.86
N ASN A 205 -7.67 -4.18 2.01
CA ASN A 205 -8.03 -3.33 3.15
C ASN A 205 -7.99 -1.82 2.81
N TRP A 206 -7.12 -1.44 1.88
CA TRP A 206 -7.02 -0.07 1.38
C TRP A 206 -7.91 0.21 0.15
N GLY A 207 -8.78 -0.73 -0.22
CA GLY A 207 -9.69 -0.58 -1.35
C GLY A 207 -8.99 -0.60 -2.71
N MET A 208 -7.85 -1.28 -2.79
CA MET A 208 -7.12 -1.52 -4.04
C MET A 208 -7.39 -2.94 -4.54
N LEU A 209 -7.49 -3.11 -5.85
CA LEU A 209 -7.69 -4.42 -6.47
C LEU A 209 -6.37 -5.19 -6.59
N PRO A 210 -6.25 -6.37 -5.97
CA PRO A 210 -5.08 -7.22 -6.12
C PRO A 210 -5.25 -8.14 -7.33
N LEU A 211 -4.93 -7.65 -8.51
CA LEU A 211 -5.06 -8.39 -9.77
C LEU A 211 -3.85 -9.27 -10.02
N GLN A 212 -4.09 -10.47 -10.55
CA GLN A 212 -3.05 -11.40 -10.98
C GLN A 212 -3.21 -11.69 -12.46
N LEU A 213 -2.13 -11.59 -13.21
CA LEU A 213 -2.09 -11.84 -14.65
C LEU A 213 -1.19 -13.05 -14.92
N ALA A 214 -1.74 -14.08 -15.52
CA ALA A 214 -0.97 -15.23 -16.00
C ALA A 214 -0.40 -14.95 -17.39
N GLY A 215 0.87 -15.28 -17.60
CA GLY A 215 1.53 -15.14 -18.90
C GLY A 215 2.20 -13.79 -19.13
N ALA A 216 2.46 -13.47 -20.38
CA ALA A 216 3.11 -12.22 -20.77
C ALA A 216 2.17 -11.02 -20.57
N THR A 217 2.73 -9.91 -20.13
CA THR A 217 1.98 -8.65 -19.99
C THR A 217 1.74 -8.03 -21.37
N PRO A 218 0.47 -7.71 -21.71
CA PRO A 218 0.15 -7.07 -22.97
C PRO A 218 0.29 -5.53 -22.93
N PHE A 219 0.86 -4.97 -21.87
CA PHE A 219 1.00 -3.53 -21.63
C PHE A 219 2.40 -3.22 -21.09
N GLY A 220 2.76 -1.95 -21.14
CA GLY A 220 4.01 -1.39 -20.58
C GLY A 220 3.77 -0.17 -19.69
N LEU A 221 4.85 0.51 -19.33
CA LEU A 221 4.80 1.75 -18.56
C LEU A 221 4.05 2.83 -19.36
N GLY A 222 3.08 3.48 -18.70
CA GLY A 222 2.28 4.56 -19.30
C GLY A 222 1.00 4.11 -19.99
N ASP A 223 0.86 2.83 -20.29
CA ASP A 223 -0.35 2.30 -20.92
C ASP A 223 -1.56 2.36 -20.01
N TYR A 224 -2.75 2.39 -20.63
CA TYR A 224 -4.02 2.34 -19.92
C TYR A 224 -4.65 0.95 -20.02
N VAL A 225 -5.17 0.49 -18.89
CA VAL A 225 -5.90 -0.78 -18.74
C VAL A 225 -7.30 -0.48 -18.22
N LEU A 226 -8.33 -0.73 -19.01
CA LEU A 226 -9.73 -0.54 -18.64
C LEU A 226 -10.31 -1.83 -18.03
N ILE A 227 -10.97 -1.68 -16.89
CA ILE A 227 -11.77 -2.73 -16.24
C ILE A 227 -13.21 -2.24 -16.17
N PRO A 228 -14.08 -2.62 -17.13
CA PRO A 228 -15.47 -2.19 -17.12
C PRO A 228 -16.28 -2.95 -16.06
N ASN A 229 -17.35 -2.30 -15.55
CA ASN A 229 -18.30 -2.85 -14.60
C ASN A 229 -17.66 -3.49 -13.34
N VAL A 230 -16.54 -2.95 -12.88
CA VAL A 230 -15.75 -3.51 -11.78
C VAL A 230 -16.54 -3.57 -10.47
N ARG A 231 -17.37 -2.58 -10.16
CA ARG A 231 -18.19 -2.58 -8.93
C ARG A 231 -19.24 -3.67 -8.94
N GLU A 232 -19.88 -3.91 -10.08
CA GLU A 232 -20.87 -4.99 -10.19
C GLU A 232 -20.20 -6.36 -10.09
N ALA A 233 -19.05 -6.52 -10.75
CA ALA A 233 -18.27 -7.75 -10.69
C ALA A 233 -17.86 -8.13 -9.26
N LEU A 234 -17.51 -7.13 -8.43
CA LEU A 234 -17.10 -7.35 -7.02
C LEU A 234 -18.24 -7.74 -6.08
N LYS A 235 -19.51 -7.66 -6.49
CA LYS A 235 -20.63 -8.12 -5.66
C LYS A 235 -20.79 -9.64 -5.65
N GLY A 236 -20.21 -10.32 -6.63
CA GLY A 236 -20.25 -11.77 -6.77
C GLY A 236 -18.98 -12.48 -6.28
N ASP A 237 -18.96 -13.79 -6.42
CA ASP A 237 -17.75 -14.61 -6.23
C ASP A 237 -16.84 -14.48 -7.46
N LEU A 238 -15.98 -13.47 -7.44
CA LEU A 238 -15.14 -13.08 -8.57
C LEU A 238 -13.88 -13.94 -8.63
N GLN A 239 -13.78 -14.83 -9.61
CA GLN A 239 -12.59 -15.64 -9.90
C GLN A 239 -11.69 -14.98 -10.95
N SER A 240 -12.29 -14.28 -11.90
CA SER A 240 -11.56 -13.55 -12.96
C SER A 240 -12.36 -12.35 -13.43
N ILE A 241 -11.66 -11.33 -13.92
CA ILE A 241 -12.28 -10.14 -14.48
C ILE A 241 -11.64 -9.82 -15.84
N LYS A 242 -12.47 -9.39 -16.78
CA LYS A 242 -11.96 -8.93 -18.07
C LYS A 242 -11.37 -7.53 -17.94
N ALA A 243 -10.22 -7.32 -18.56
CA ALA A 243 -9.58 -6.04 -18.70
C ALA A 243 -9.12 -5.85 -20.15
N TYR A 244 -9.03 -4.60 -20.57
CA TYR A 244 -8.66 -4.24 -21.93
C TYR A 244 -7.52 -3.22 -21.90
N VAL A 245 -6.47 -3.50 -22.65
CA VAL A 245 -5.39 -2.52 -22.86
C VAL A 245 -5.87 -1.57 -23.96
N LEU A 246 -5.85 -0.27 -23.67
CA LEU A 246 -6.20 0.73 -24.66
C LEU A 246 -4.99 0.97 -25.56
N GLY A 247 -5.13 0.66 -26.84
CA GLY A 247 -4.09 0.90 -27.85
C GLY A 247 -3.85 2.40 -28.13
N ASP A 248 -2.74 2.67 -28.81
CA ASP A 248 -2.39 4.01 -29.32
C ASP A 248 -3.39 4.55 -30.35
#